data_68576d351696474764d63027b1829931
#
_entry.id   68576d351696474764d63027b1829931
#
_cell.length_a   1.000
_cell.length_b   1.000
_cell.length_c   1.000
_cell.angle_alpha   90.00
_cell.angle_beta   90.00
_cell.angle_gamma   90.00
#
_symmetry.space_group_name_H-M   'P 1'
#
loop_
_entity.id
_entity.type
_entity.pdbx_description
1 polymer ?
#
loop_
_entity_poly.entity_id
_entity_poly.type
_entity_poly.pdbx_seq_one_letter_code
_entity_poly.pdbx_strand_id
1 'polypeptide(L)'
;VINPGGEIWQPLQPGLSIFFLDRLHPGLGNKAYKLQPVIARALAESSSPLVSLGGAWSNHLHALAKMGRAAGLATVGYVRGDAELPKTQMLKDVEACGMTLRFLSRGEYRKRYDTDFAQALMKDYPNGFFVPEGGSDAEGIAGVAQLVEDLARYGPAFDQLVMPVGTGGTLAGVLLGLRQCCHVVGVSALKQVKAQQALIEGVTAGQLHPGVTFELLPETRFGG
;
A
#
# COMPACT_ATOMS: atom_id res chain seq x y z
N VAL A 1 -23.54 -7.77 0.65
CA VAL A 1 -23.39 -6.32 0.38
C VAL A 1 -23.43 -5.64 1.73
N ILE A 2 -22.29 -5.29 2.28
CA ILE A 2 -22.18 -4.51 3.50
C ILE A 2 -22.58 -3.09 3.08
N ASN A 3 -23.60 -2.50 3.70
CA ASN A 3 -23.88 -1.08 3.55
C ASN A 3 -23.10 -0.33 4.65
N PRO A 4 -21.93 0.22 4.34
CA PRO A 4 -21.01 0.79 5.32
C PRO A 4 -21.28 2.28 5.61
N GLY A 5 -22.37 2.82 5.12
CA GLY A 5 -22.62 4.25 4.98
C GLY A 5 -22.53 5.13 6.23
N GLY A 6 -22.68 4.60 7.44
CA GLY A 6 -22.67 5.43 8.65
C GLY A 6 -21.37 5.35 9.47
N GLU A 7 -20.57 4.30 9.29
CA GLU A 7 -19.39 4.07 10.13
C GLU A 7 -18.05 4.39 9.46
N ILE A 8 -18.02 4.49 8.12
CA ILE A 8 -16.80 4.75 7.34
C ILE A 8 -16.42 6.23 7.38
N TRP A 9 -17.42 7.11 7.34
CA TRP A 9 -17.24 8.55 7.48
C TRP A 9 -17.66 9.02 8.85
N GLN A 10 -16.81 9.79 9.50
CA GLN A 10 -17.12 10.42 10.78
C GLN A 10 -16.93 11.93 10.66
N PRO A 11 -17.99 12.73 10.78
CA PRO A 11 -17.85 14.17 10.87
C PRO A 11 -17.15 14.53 12.18
N LEU A 12 -16.16 15.42 12.12
CA LEU A 12 -15.46 15.97 13.27
C LEU A 12 -15.99 17.35 13.64
N GLN A 13 -16.19 18.19 12.63
CA GLN A 13 -16.73 19.54 12.75
C GLN A 13 -17.28 19.96 11.37
N PRO A 14 -18.04 21.06 11.27
CA PRO A 14 -18.52 21.57 10.00
C PRO A 14 -17.39 21.68 8.97
N GLY A 15 -17.56 21.04 7.82
CA GLY A 15 -16.59 21.03 6.73
C GLY A 15 -15.39 20.07 6.91
N LEU A 16 -15.32 19.31 8.02
CA LEU A 16 -14.23 18.34 8.24
C LEU A 16 -14.80 16.97 8.63
N SER A 17 -14.39 15.94 7.91
CA SER A 17 -14.73 14.55 8.21
C SER A 17 -13.54 13.63 8.08
N ILE A 18 -13.56 12.50 8.80
CA ILE A 18 -12.57 11.42 8.66
C ILE A 18 -13.17 10.28 7.86
N PHE A 19 -12.41 9.76 6.90
CA PHE A 19 -12.69 8.52 6.20
C PHE A 19 -11.84 7.39 6.77
N PHE A 20 -12.49 6.37 7.34
CA PHE A 20 -11.82 5.23 7.95
C PHE A 20 -11.71 4.07 6.94
N LEU A 21 -10.62 4.05 6.21
CA LEU A 21 -10.36 3.05 5.18
C LEU A 21 -10.24 1.62 5.73
N ASP A 22 -9.78 1.48 6.96
CA ASP A 22 -9.69 0.21 7.68
C ASP A 22 -11.05 -0.36 8.08
N ARG A 23 -12.09 0.47 8.19
CA ARG A 23 -13.47 0.03 8.40
C ARG A 23 -14.10 -0.50 7.11
N LEU A 24 -13.72 0.05 5.96
CA LEU A 24 -14.15 -0.46 4.66
C LEU A 24 -13.46 -1.78 4.30
N HIS A 25 -12.17 -1.88 4.60
CA HIS A 25 -11.34 -3.06 4.37
C HIS A 25 -10.62 -3.48 5.66
N PRO A 26 -11.29 -4.20 6.59
CA PRO A 26 -10.73 -4.54 7.89
C PRO A 26 -9.39 -5.28 7.82
N GLY A 27 -8.37 -4.65 8.40
CA GLY A 27 -7.01 -5.19 8.45
C GLY A 27 -6.25 -5.17 7.12
N LEU A 28 -6.82 -4.57 6.07
CA LEU A 28 -6.17 -4.40 4.77
C LEU A 28 -5.91 -2.92 4.45
N GLY A 29 -6.87 -2.04 4.80
CA GLY A 29 -6.80 -0.62 4.50
C GLY A 29 -6.53 -0.35 3.01
N ASN A 30 -5.63 0.57 2.71
CA ASN A 30 -5.25 0.91 1.33
C ASN A 30 -4.58 -0.23 0.55
N LYS A 31 -4.13 -1.29 1.22
CA LYS A 31 -3.52 -2.44 0.56
C LYS A 31 -4.53 -3.30 -0.17
N ALA A 32 -5.81 -3.26 0.22
CA ALA A 32 -6.88 -3.91 -0.53
C ALA A 32 -6.86 -3.46 -2.00
N TYR A 33 -6.84 -2.16 -2.23
CA TYR A 33 -6.83 -1.58 -3.58
C TYR A 33 -5.55 -1.90 -4.37
N LYS A 34 -4.40 -1.81 -3.71
CA LYS A 34 -3.11 -2.06 -4.36
C LYS A 34 -2.88 -3.50 -4.73
N LEU A 35 -3.34 -4.44 -3.90
CA LEU A 35 -3.07 -5.85 -4.08
C LEU A 35 -4.15 -6.56 -4.91
N GLN A 36 -5.35 -6.01 -5.01
CA GLN A 36 -6.43 -6.62 -5.78
C GLN A 36 -6.05 -6.86 -7.25
N PRO A 37 -5.54 -5.87 -8.02
CA PRO A 37 -5.14 -6.11 -9.41
C PRO A 37 -3.97 -7.10 -9.51
N VAL A 38 -2.99 -7.01 -8.62
CA VAL A 38 -1.85 -7.93 -8.55
C VAL A 38 -2.30 -9.38 -8.35
N ILE A 39 -3.23 -9.62 -7.43
CA ILE A 39 -3.79 -10.96 -7.18
C ILE A 39 -4.59 -11.45 -8.37
N ALA A 40 -5.41 -10.59 -8.97
CA ALA A 40 -6.19 -10.94 -10.16
C ALA A 40 -5.27 -11.37 -11.32
N ARG A 41 -4.16 -10.65 -11.52
CA ARG A 41 -3.17 -10.99 -12.52
C ARG A 41 -2.45 -12.30 -12.20
N ALA A 42 -2.01 -12.51 -10.96
CA ALA A 42 -1.35 -13.74 -10.56
C ALA A 42 -2.26 -14.97 -10.75
N LEU A 43 -3.56 -14.85 -10.48
CA LEU A 43 -4.55 -15.91 -10.75
C LEU A 43 -4.69 -16.17 -12.25
N ALA A 44 -4.79 -15.13 -13.07
CA ALA A 44 -4.91 -15.25 -14.52
C ALA A 44 -3.67 -15.91 -15.16
N GLU A 45 -2.48 -15.61 -14.65
CA GLU A 45 -1.20 -16.18 -15.10
C GLU A 45 -0.88 -17.52 -14.41
N SER A 46 -1.71 -18.00 -13.48
CA SER A 46 -1.43 -19.19 -12.66
C SER A 46 -0.09 -19.09 -11.91
N SER A 47 0.28 -17.87 -11.50
CA SER A 47 1.56 -17.58 -10.86
C SER A 47 1.47 -17.72 -9.35
N SER A 48 2.33 -18.55 -8.76
CA SER A 48 2.41 -18.78 -7.31
C SER A 48 3.81 -19.31 -6.94
N PRO A 49 4.39 -18.91 -5.79
CA PRO A 49 3.81 -18.03 -4.76
C PRO A 49 3.88 -16.54 -5.11
N LEU A 50 3.08 -15.71 -4.40
CA LEU A 50 3.30 -14.28 -4.35
C LEU A 50 4.47 -13.99 -3.41
N VAL A 51 5.51 -13.35 -3.91
CA VAL A 51 6.75 -13.07 -3.17
C VAL A 51 6.89 -11.58 -2.92
N SER A 52 7.09 -11.16 -1.68
CA SER A 52 7.26 -9.73 -1.36
C SER A 52 8.22 -9.51 -0.20
N LEU A 53 8.47 -8.23 0.11
CA LEU A 53 9.35 -7.79 1.18
C LEU A 53 8.64 -6.84 2.14
N GLY A 54 9.12 -6.81 3.39
CA GLY A 54 8.60 -5.88 4.39
C GLY A 54 9.40 -5.90 5.69
N GLY A 55 9.11 -4.96 6.58
CA GLY A 55 9.63 -4.99 7.96
C GLY A 55 8.77 -5.89 8.86
N ALA A 56 9.22 -6.06 10.09
CA ALA A 56 8.55 -6.90 11.10
C ALA A 56 7.14 -6.42 11.50
N TRP A 57 6.77 -5.19 11.14
CA TRP A 57 5.44 -4.58 11.35
C TRP A 57 4.81 -4.15 10.01
N SER A 58 5.06 -4.91 8.95
CA SER A 58 4.62 -4.55 7.61
C SER A 58 3.13 -4.81 7.39
N ASN A 59 2.32 -3.75 7.33
CA ASN A 59 0.93 -3.81 6.89
C ASN A 59 0.80 -4.37 5.45
N HIS A 60 1.84 -4.22 4.64
CA HIS A 60 1.85 -4.76 3.28
C HIS A 60 1.93 -6.28 3.28
N LEU A 61 2.89 -6.87 4.02
CA LEU A 61 2.98 -8.34 4.14
C LEU A 61 1.74 -8.93 4.80
N HIS A 62 1.17 -8.24 5.79
CA HIS A 62 -0.05 -8.68 6.45
C HIS A 62 -1.24 -8.74 5.48
N ALA A 63 -1.43 -7.68 4.69
CA ALA A 63 -2.48 -7.65 3.68
C ALA A 63 -2.25 -8.71 2.58
N LEU A 64 -1.00 -8.86 2.10
CA LEU A 64 -0.64 -9.86 1.10
C LEU A 64 -0.92 -11.29 1.59
N ALA A 65 -0.57 -11.61 2.84
CA ALA A 65 -0.86 -12.91 3.43
C ALA A 65 -2.37 -13.20 3.51
N LYS A 66 -3.16 -12.24 4.00
CA LYS A 66 -4.61 -12.39 4.09
C LYS A 66 -5.28 -12.55 2.73
N MET A 67 -4.93 -11.69 1.78
CA MET A 67 -5.53 -11.72 0.44
C MET A 67 -5.06 -12.93 -0.36
N GLY A 68 -3.79 -13.31 -0.26
CA GLY A 68 -3.27 -14.53 -0.87
C GLY A 68 -3.99 -15.76 -0.35
N ARG A 69 -4.15 -15.90 0.97
CA ARG A 69 -4.94 -16.98 1.58
C ARG A 69 -6.37 -17.02 1.06
N ALA A 70 -7.04 -15.87 1.00
CA ALA A 70 -8.41 -15.79 0.50
C ALA A 70 -8.54 -16.18 -0.99
N ALA A 71 -7.47 -15.92 -1.78
CA ALA A 71 -7.38 -16.29 -3.19
C ALA A 71 -6.85 -17.70 -3.44
N GLY A 72 -6.46 -18.45 -2.41
CA GLY A 72 -5.84 -19.76 -2.55
C GLY A 72 -4.40 -19.74 -3.10
N LEU A 73 -3.72 -18.58 -3.04
CA LEU A 73 -2.34 -18.40 -3.49
C LEU A 73 -1.37 -18.54 -2.31
N ALA A 74 -0.30 -19.29 -2.52
CA ALA A 74 0.82 -19.31 -1.57
C ALA A 74 1.51 -17.93 -1.52
N THR A 75 2.03 -17.57 -0.34
CA THR A 75 2.71 -16.30 -0.14
C THR A 75 4.06 -16.50 0.55
N VAL A 76 5.05 -15.70 0.17
CA VAL A 76 6.39 -15.66 0.77
C VAL A 76 6.73 -14.23 1.14
N GLY A 77 7.08 -13.99 2.39
CA GLY A 77 7.48 -12.68 2.90
C GLY A 77 8.96 -12.65 3.27
N TYR A 78 9.76 -11.85 2.58
CA TYR A 78 11.13 -11.54 2.97
C TYR A 78 11.13 -10.41 3.99
N VAL A 79 11.46 -10.73 5.23
CA VAL A 79 11.36 -9.82 6.38
C VAL A 79 12.73 -9.24 6.72
N ARG A 80 12.80 -7.91 6.85
CA ARG A 80 13.98 -7.26 7.41
C ARG A 80 14.11 -7.60 8.88
N GLY A 81 15.09 -8.41 9.26
CA GLY A 81 15.30 -8.81 10.65
C GLY A 81 16.20 -10.01 10.77
N ASP A 82 16.14 -10.60 11.94
CA ASP A 82 16.85 -11.81 12.30
C ASP A 82 15.84 -12.88 12.70
N ALA A 83 16.00 -14.09 12.19
CA ALA A 83 15.13 -15.22 12.48
C ALA A 83 15.16 -15.65 13.95
N GLU A 84 16.28 -15.40 14.64
CA GLU A 84 16.50 -15.76 16.05
C GLU A 84 15.75 -14.82 17.01
N LEU A 85 15.33 -13.65 16.55
CA LEU A 85 14.59 -12.70 17.38
C LEU A 85 13.13 -13.11 17.53
N PRO A 86 12.50 -12.79 18.67
CA PRO A 86 11.07 -13.03 18.87
C PRO A 86 10.24 -12.35 17.78
N LYS A 87 9.33 -13.12 17.15
CA LYS A 87 8.42 -12.59 16.14
C LYS A 87 7.44 -11.61 16.74
N THR A 88 7.24 -10.50 16.03
CA THR A 88 6.16 -9.55 16.33
C THR A 88 4.80 -10.23 16.16
N GLN A 89 3.75 -9.64 16.75
CA GLN A 89 2.39 -10.15 16.54
C GLN A 89 2.02 -10.17 15.05
N MET A 90 2.41 -9.13 14.29
CA MET A 90 2.19 -9.06 12.85
C MET A 90 2.81 -10.25 12.09
N LEU A 91 4.04 -10.66 12.46
CA LEU A 91 4.71 -11.82 11.85
C LEU A 91 4.01 -13.13 12.20
N LYS A 92 3.50 -13.26 13.43
CA LYS A 92 2.69 -14.43 13.83
C LYS A 92 1.40 -14.49 13.04
N ASP A 93 0.74 -13.37 12.83
CA ASP A 93 -0.52 -13.27 12.09
C ASP A 93 -0.33 -13.66 10.61
N VAL A 94 0.76 -13.23 9.97
CA VAL A 94 1.04 -13.60 8.57
C VAL A 94 1.38 -15.08 8.43
N GLU A 95 2.09 -15.67 9.38
CA GLU A 95 2.32 -17.13 9.41
C GLU A 95 1.02 -17.90 9.61
N ALA A 96 0.13 -17.43 10.49
CA ALA A 96 -1.20 -18.02 10.69
C ALA A 96 -2.07 -17.91 9.42
N CYS A 97 -1.80 -16.95 8.54
CA CYS A 97 -2.38 -16.88 7.20
C CYS A 97 -1.72 -17.81 6.18
N GLY A 98 -0.65 -18.55 6.54
CA GLY A 98 0.07 -19.46 5.67
C GLY A 98 1.23 -18.84 4.91
N MET A 99 1.66 -17.63 5.24
CA MET A 99 2.83 -17.00 4.62
C MET A 99 4.12 -17.65 5.10
N THR A 100 4.97 -18.06 4.18
CA THR A 100 6.33 -18.49 4.48
C THR A 100 7.23 -17.28 4.73
N LEU A 101 7.87 -17.22 5.89
CA LEU A 101 8.81 -16.13 6.22
C LEU A 101 10.24 -16.51 5.87
N ARG A 102 10.97 -15.56 5.28
CA ARG A 102 12.41 -15.56 5.06
C ARG A 102 12.99 -14.29 5.65
N PHE A 103 14.16 -14.36 6.28
CA PHE A 103 14.73 -13.18 6.93
C PHE A 103 15.92 -12.67 6.14
N LEU A 104 16.01 -11.35 6.04
CA LEU A 104 17.10 -10.63 5.39
C LEU A 104 17.78 -9.73 6.40
N SER A 105 19.10 -9.73 6.38
CA SER A 105 19.89 -8.76 7.12
C SER A 105 19.54 -7.31 6.69
N ARG A 106 19.89 -6.35 7.54
CA ARG A 106 19.70 -4.93 7.20
C ARG A 106 20.44 -4.51 5.92
N GLY A 107 21.60 -5.14 5.67
CA GLY A 107 22.41 -4.89 4.47
C GLY A 107 21.73 -5.38 3.20
N GLU A 108 21.25 -6.61 3.21
CA GLU A 108 20.50 -7.21 2.09
C GLU A 108 19.21 -6.44 1.82
N TYR A 109 18.45 -6.13 2.86
CA TYR A 109 17.18 -5.41 2.71
C TYR A 109 17.32 -4.00 2.11
N ARG A 110 18.49 -3.35 2.26
CA ARG A 110 18.75 -2.06 1.60
C ARG A 110 18.72 -2.14 0.08
N LYS A 111 19.01 -3.32 -0.49
CA LYS A 111 19.02 -3.58 -1.93
C LYS A 111 17.62 -3.83 -2.52
N ARG A 112 16.56 -3.78 -1.73
CA ARG A 112 15.19 -4.14 -2.12
C ARG A 112 14.60 -3.37 -3.31
N TYR A 113 15.21 -2.27 -3.68
CA TYR A 113 14.83 -1.48 -4.86
C TYR A 113 15.71 -1.80 -6.09
N ASP A 114 16.73 -2.64 -5.93
CA ASP A 114 17.59 -3.05 -7.02
C ASP A 114 16.91 -4.19 -7.81
N THR A 115 16.82 -4.03 -9.12
CA THR A 115 16.20 -5.03 -10.00
C THR A 115 16.88 -6.38 -9.90
N ASP A 116 18.21 -6.40 -9.86
CA ASP A 116 19.00 -7.64 -9.78
C ASP A 116 18.74 -8.37 -8.45
N PHE A 117 18.49 -7.64 -7.37
CA PHE A 117 18.16 -8.23 -6.08
C PHE A 117 16.80 -8.92 -6.10
N ALA A 118 15.78 -8.26 -6.67
CA ALA A 118 14.46 -8.86 -6.85
C ALA A 118 14.53 -10.13 -7.72
N GLN A 119 15.27 -10.08 -8.84
CA GLN A 119 15.50 -11.23 -9.70
C GLN A 119 16.22 -12.38 -8.97
N ALA A 120 17.20 -12.05 -8.10
CA ALA A 120 17.91 -13.06 -7.31
C ALA A 120 16.98 -13.76 -6.33
N LEU A 121 16.06 -13.03 -5.66
CA LEU A 121 15.05 -13.62 -4.79
C LEU A 121 14.09 -14.55 -5.54
N MET A 122 13.75 -14.19 -6.77
CA MET A 122 12.80 -14.95 -7.61
C MET A 122 13.38 -16.23 -8.20
N LYS A 123 14.71 -16.44 -8.17
CA LYS A 123 15.34 -17.69 -8.65
C LYS A 123 14.80 -18.95 -7.96
N ASP A 124 14.44 -18.83 -6.69
CA ASP A 124 13.86 -19.92 -5.91
C ASP A 124 12.35 -20.15 -6.22
N TYR A 125 11.74 -19.26 -6.99
CA TYR A 125 10.31 -19.26 -7.30
C TYR A 125 10.06 -19.02 -8.79
N PRO A 126 10.41 -19.95 -9.70
CA PRO A 126 10.36 -19.74 -11.14
C PRO A 126 8.94 -19.44 -11.66
N ASN A 127 7.91 -19.93 -10.99
CA ASN A 127 6.50 -19.64 -11.31
C ASN A 127 5.89 -18.60 -10.33
N GLY A 128 6.71 -17.97 -9.52
CA GLY A 128 6.25 -16.98 -8.54
C GLY A 128 5.99 -15.62 -9.17
N PHE A 129 5.28 -14.79 -8.43
CA PHE A 129 4.98 -13.42 -8.80
C PHE A 129 5.59 -12.46 -7.77
N PHE A 130 6.47 -11.58 -8.21
CA PHE A 130 7.09 -10.60 -7.31
C PHE A 130 6.20 -9.38 -7.14
N VAL A 131 5.93 -9.04 -5.88
CA VAL A 131 5.14 -7.87 -5.47
C VAL A 131 6.08 -6.89 -4.77
N PRO A 132 6.38 -5.73 -5.32
CA PRO A 132 7.26 -4.75 -4.68
C PRO A 132 6.77 -4.31 -3.31
N GLU A 133 7.70 -3.89 -2.45
CA GLU A 133 7.37 -3.37 -1.10
C GLU A 133 6.31 -2.27 -1.17
N GLY A 134 5.25 -2.43 -0.37
CA GLY A 134 4.16 -1.47 -0.32
C GLY A 134 3.17 -1.54 -1.49
N GLY A 135 3.38 -2.41 -2.50
CA GLY A 135 2.57 -2.46 -3.71
C GLY A 135 2.58 -1.12 -4.44
N SER A 136 3.77 -0.53 -4.64
CA SER A 136 3.92 0.81 -5.22
C SER A 136 4.45 0.77 -6.67
N ASP A 137 4.19 -0.33 -7.37
CA ASP A 137 4.35 -0.44 -8.83
C ASP A 137 3.17 0.20 -9.58
N ALA A 138 3.27 0.26 -10.89
CA ALA A 138 2.25 0.87 -11.74
C ALA A 138 0.86 0.24 -11.55
N GLU A 139 0.81 -1.08 -11.38
CA GLU A 139 -0.43 -1.83 -11.22
C GLU A 139 -1.09 -1.55 -9.87
N GLY A 140 -0.32 -1.58 -8.78
CA GLY A 140 -0.82 -1.24 -7.46
C GLY A 140 -1.21 0.23 -7.33
N ILE A 141 -0.53 1.14 -8.03
CA ILE A 141 -0.90 2.56 -8.09
C ILE A 141 -2.21 2.73 -8.85
N ALA A 142 -2.37 2.06 -10.00
CA ALA A 142 -3.61 2.11 -10.78
C ALA A 142 -4.82 1.55 -9.99
N GLY A 143 -4.61 0.50 -9.19
CA GLY A 143 -5.66 -0.05 -8.33
C GLY A 143 -6.21 0.95 -7.31
N VAL A 144 -5.41 1.95 -6.91
CA VAL A 144 -5.87 2.99 -5.97
C VAL A 144 -6.94 3.91 -6.58
N ALA A 145 -7.12 3.95 -7.91
CA ALA A 145 -8.20 4.73 -8.52
C ALA A 145 -9.57 4.32 -7.96
N GLN A 146 -9.77 3.03 -7.65
CA GLN A 146 -10.99 2.54 -7.01
C GLN A 146 -11.23 3.17 -5.63
N LEU A 147 -10.18 3.50 -4.87
CA LEU A 147 -10.32 4.23 -3.60
C LEU A 147 -10.98 5.59 -3.81
N VAL A 148 -10.61 6.30 -4.88
CA VAL A 148 -11.22 7.60 -5.18
C VAL A 148 -12.70 7.45 -5.52
N GLU A 149 -13.09 6.42 -6.26
CA GLU A 149 -14.49 6.10 -6.53
C GLU A 149 -15.25 5.79 -5.23
N ASP A 150 -14.65 5.06 -4.31
CA ASP A 150 -15.26 4.75 -3.02
C ASP A 150 -15.38 6.00 -2.13
N LEU A 151 -14.39 6.89 -2.14
CA LEU A 151 -14.49 8.20 -1.48
C LEU A 151 -15.68 8.99 -1.99
N ALA A 152 -15.87 9.04 -3.32
CA ALA A 152 -16.99 9.74 -3.94
C ALA A 152 -18.34 9.04 -3.70
N ARG A 153 -18.35 7.71 -3.60
CA ARG A 153 -19.58 6.91 -3.41
C ARG A 153 -20.12 6.97 -1.99
N TYR A 154 -19.22 6.91 -1.00
CA TYR A 154 -19.59 6.74 0.40
C TYR A 154 -19.49 8.00 1.23
N GLY A 155 -18.83 9.06 0.73
CA GLY A 155 -18.59 10.28 1.45
C GLY A 155 -19.25 11.53 0.86
N PRO A 156 -19.18 12.64 1.60
CA PRO A 156 -19.59 13.94 1.08
C PRO A 156 -18.64 14.38 -0.04
N ALA A 157 -19.09 15.34 -0.86
CA ALA A 157 -18.19 16.05 -1.77
C ALA A 157 -17.09 16.77 -0.96
N PHE A 158 -15.87 16.78 -1.48
CA PHE A 158 -14.72 17.42 -0.85
C PHE A 158 -13.89 18.14 -1.90
N ASP A 159 -13.24 19.22 -1.50
CA ASP A 159 -12.30 20.03 -2.29
C ASP A 159 -10.86 19.91 -1.74
N GLN A 160 -10.71 19.35 -0.54
CA GLN A 160 -9.43 19.07 0.08
C GLN A 160 -9.39 17.65 0.66
N LEU A 161 -8.24 16.98 0.48
CA LEU A 161 -7.99 15.66 1.03
C LEU A 161 -6.65 15.65 1.76
N VAL A 162 -6.64 15.28 3.04
CA VAL A 162 -5.41 15.12 3.83
C VAL A 162 -5.18 13.64 4.09
N MET A 163 -3.97 13.15 3.81
CA MET A 163 -3.66 11.72 4.00
C MET A 163 -2.21 11.46 4.43
N PRO A 164 -1.97 10.40 5.21
CA PRO A 164 -0.60 9.97 5.54
C PRO A 164 0.08 9.34 4.32
N VAL A 165 1.38 9.61 4.17
CA VAL A 165 2.19 9.12 3.05
C VAL A 165 3.34 8.24 3.56
N GLY A 166 3.31 6.96 3.20
CA GLY A 166 4.43 6.03 3.38
C GLY A 166 5.36 6.06 2.17
N THR A 167 5.24 5.10 1.25
CA THR A 167 6.07 5.02 0.04
C THR A 167 5.71 6.04 -1.06
N GLY A 168 4.56 6.70 -0.99
CA GLY A 168 4.07 7.64 -2.00
C GLY A 168 3.06 7.05 -2.99
N GLY A 169 3.09 5.74 -3.25
CA GLY A 169 2.25 5.12 -4.29
C GLY A 169 0.74 5.26 -4.07
N THR A 170 0.26 5.36 -2.81
CA THR A 170 -1.17 5.60 -2.58
C THR A 170 -1.55 7.03 -2.92
N LEU A 171 -0.72 8.01 -2.55
CA LEU A 171 -0.95 9.40 -2.92
C LEU A 171 -0.92 9.57 -4.44
N ALA A 172 0.06 8.98 -5.13
CA ALA A 172 0.13 9.01 -6.60
C ALA A 172 -1.16 8.45 -7.24
N GLY A 173 -1.65 7.29 -6.76
CA GLY A 173 -2.88 6.69 -7.27
C GLY A 173 -4.15 7.51 -6.98
N VAL A 174 -4.23 8.15 -5.82
CA VAL A 174 -5.31 9.09 -5.49
C VAL A 174 -5.28 10.28 -6.45
N LEU A 175 -4.13 10.90 -6.64
CA LEU A 175 -3.98 12.03 -7.56
C LEU A 175 -4.40 11.66 -9.00
N LEU A 176 -4.02 10.49 -9.47
CA LEU A 176 -4.40 9.98 -10.79
C LEU A 176 -5.89 9.62 -10.90
N GLY A 177 -6.51 9.24 -9.78
CA GLY A 177 -7.94 8.88 -9.72
C GLY A 177 -8.89 10.06 -9.65
N LEU A 178 -8.46 11.21 -9.12
CA LEU A 178 -9.31 12.41 -8.97
C LEU A 178 -9.73 12.98 -10.33
N ARG A 179 -11.01 13.29 -10.46
CA ARG A 179 -11.63 13.85 -11.67
C ARG A 179 -12.30 15.19 -11.43
N GLN A 180 -12.12 15.76 -10.26
CA GLN A 180 -12.64 17.06 -9.82
C GLN A 180 -11.54 17.92 -9.24
N CYS A 181 -11.79 19.21 -9.11
CA CYS A 181 -10.88 20.11 -8.43
C CYS A 181 -10.69 19.64 -6.98
N CYS A 182 -9.46 19.41 -6.60
CA CYS A 182 -9.13 18.98 -5.24
C CYS A 182 -7.70 19.33 -4.92
N HIS A 183 -7.46 19.85 -3.72
CA HIS A 183 -6.13 20.02 -3.18
C HIS A 183 -5.78 18.87 -2.22
N VAL A 184 -4.72 18.12 -2.53
CA VAL A 184 -4.32 16.96 -1.74
C VAL A 184 -3.09 17.27 -0.91
N VAL A 185 -3.21 17.13 0.41
CA VAL A 185 -2.10 17.32 1.35
C VAL A 185 -1.62 15.93 1.81
N GLY A 186 -0.43 15.55 1.36
CA GLY A 186 0.26 14.37 1.85
C GLY A 186 1.10 14.70 3.09
N VAL A 187 0.93 13.97 4.18
CA VAL A 187 1.80 14.10 5.36
C VAL A 187 2.73 12.89 5.42
N SER A 188 4.04 13.13 5.22
CA SER A 188 5.01 12.04 5.21
C SER A 188 5.17 11.42 6.60
N ALA A 189 5.08 10.10 6.66
CA ALA A 189 5.42 9.31 7.84
C ALA A 189 6.88 8.81 7.84
N LEU A 190 7.67 9.20 6.82
CA LEU A 190 9.04 8.74 6.63
C LEU A 190 9.98 9.92 6.42
N LYS A 191 11.25 9.76 6.81
CA LYS A 191 12.30 10.78 6.59
C LYS A 191 12.77 10.91 5.13
N GLN A 192 12.02 10.39 4.17
CA GLN A 192 12.42 10.28 2.75
C GLN A 192 11.55 11.14 1.83
N VAL A 193 11.17 12.33 2.26
CA VAL A 193 10.25 13.23 1.53
C VAL A 193 10.69 13.47 0.08
N LYS A 194 11.99 13.68 -0.17
CA LYS A 194 12.50 13.89 -1.54
C LYS A 194 12.28 12.69 -2.46
N ALA A 195 12.48 11.47 -1.96
CA ALA A 195 12.26 10.25 -2.74
C ALA A 195 10.76 10.02 -3.00
N GLN A 196 9.92 10.30 -1.99
CA GLN A 196 8.46 10.25 -2.15
C GLN A 196 7.98 11.27 -3.20
N GLN A 197 8.47 12.51 -3.11
CA GLN A 197 8.15 13.57 -4.06
C GLN A 197 8.51 13.17 -5.49
N ALA A 198 9.75 12.69 -5.70
CA ALA A 198 10.22 12.26 -7.01
C ALA A 198 9.39 11.10 -7.59
N LEU A 199 8.98 10.13 -6.74
CA LEU A 199 8.10 9.04 -7.17
C LEU A 199 6.74 9.58 -7.59
N ILE A 200 6.12 10.43 -6.77
CA ILE A 200 4.79 10.98 -7.03
C ILE A 200 4.81 11.80 -8.32
N GLU A 201 5.75 12.73 -8.45
CA GLU A 201 5.89 13.58 -9.63
C GLU A 201 6.16 12.77 -10.89
N GLY A 202 7.06 11.77 -10.81
CA GLY A 202 7.39 10.91 -11.94
C GLY A 202 6.19 10.09 -12.42
N VAL A 203 5.37 9.57 -11.50
CA VAL A 203 4.18 8.79 -11.85
C VAL A 203 3.04 9.66 -12.36
N THR A 204 2.88 10.87 -11.80
CA THR A 204 1.73 11.74 -12.12
C THR A 204 2.01 12.73 -13.24
N ALA A 205 3.23 12.80 -13.76
CA ALA A 205 3.65 13.78 -14.77
C ALA A 205 2.71 13.86 -15.97
N GLY A 206 2.10 15.01 -16.20
CA GLY A 206 1.19 15.27 -17.32
C GLY A 206 -0.14 14.53 -17.29
N GLN A 207 -0.47 13.84 -16.20
CA GLN A 207 -1.66 12.97 -16.10
C GLN A 207 -2.72 13.48 -15.10
N LEU A 208 -2.42 14.53 -14.34
CA LEU A 208 -3.35 15.07 -13.36
C LEU A 208 -4.51 15.80 -14.04
N HIS A 209 -5.71 15.67 -13.47
CA HIS A 209 -6.82 16.52 -13.83
C HIS A 209 -6.45 18.01 -13.59
N PRO A 210 -6.76 18.96 -14.48
CA PRO A 210 -6.29 20.35 -14.39
C PRO A 210 -6.57 21.06 -13.06
N GLY A 211 -7.61 20.67 -12.35
CA GLY A 211 -7.97 21.24 -11.04
C GLY A 211 -7.39 20.48 -9.83
N VAL A 212 -6.55 19.45 -10.05
CA VAL A 212 -5.90 18.70 -8.97
C VAL A 212 -4.52 19.27 -8.70
N THR A 213 -4.30 19.63 -7.45
CA THR A 213 -3.00 20.08 -6.95
C THR A 213 -2.60 19.26 -5.73
N PHE A 214 -1.32 19.20 -5.41
CA PHE A 214 -0.88 18.54 -4.20
C PHE A 214 0.33 19.21 -3.57
N GLU A 215 0.49 18.98 -2.27
CA GLU A 215 1.71 19.27 -1.52
C GLU A 215 2.09 18.06 -0.65
N LEU A 216 3.38 17.91 -0.38
CA LEU A 216 3.90 16.87 0.50
C LEU A 216 4.63 17.50 1.68
N LEU A 217 4.00 17.42 2.84
CA LEU A 217 4.56 17.93 4.09
C LEU A 217 5.56 16.91 4.68
N PRO A 218 6.67 17.40 5.24
CA PRO A 218 7.62 16.52 5.93
C PRO A 218 7.03 15.94 7.20
N GLU A 219 7.66 14.87 7.70
CA GLU A 219 7.37 14.33 9.03
C GLU A 219 7.45 15.43 10.08
N THR A 220 6.33 15.71 10.73
CA THR A 220 6.29 16.55 11.94
C THR A 220 6.44 15.63 13.13
N ARG A 221 7.49 15.82 13.92
CA ARG A 221 7.69 15.06 15.15
C ARG A 221 6.68 15.51 16.19
N PHE A 222 5.72 14.67 16.50
CA PHE A 222 4.91 14.82 17.69
C PHE A 222 5.69 14.26 18.88
N GLY A 223 6.33 15.14 19.65
CA GLY A 223 6.85 14.85 20.98
C GLY A 223 8.03 13.84 20.99
N GLY A 224 9.22 14.34 21.07
CA GLY A 224 10.43 13.57 21.33
C GLY A 224 11.68 14.35 21.06
#